data_1fa0498df49aea5a5e29371b1af0d39c
#
_entry.id   1fa0498df49aea5a5e29371b1af0d39c
#
_cell.length_a   1.000
_cell.length_b   1.000
_cell.length_c   1.000
_cell.angle_alpha   90.00
_cell.angle_beta   90.00
_cell.angle_gamma   90.00
#
_symmetry.space_group_name_H-M   'P 1'
#
loop_
_entity.id
_entity.type
_entity.pdbx_description
1 polymer ?
#
loop_
_entity_poly.entity_id
_entity_poly.type
_entity_poly.pdbx_seq_one_letter_code
_entity_poly.pdbx_strand_id
1 'polypeptide(L)'
;ACGLGFGWVGWLDLMGLANTPAPLALLSKGGALLWQLSGGSYTGFLVVAGRIGTLVLLGVLVWIVLRFADRPLSLVAWGSLAIAVLGQALHPWYLPWSLALLALVPLTRRQRYGVFGFAIAFCVWNAFQTAIWHGVP
;
A
#
# COMPACT_ATOMS: atom_id res chain seq x y z
N ALA A 1 25.61 22.42 9.81
CA ALA A 1 24.60 21.57 10.46
C ALA A 1 23.78 20.93 9.34
N CYS A 2 24.07 19.65 9.03
CA CYS A 2 23.32 18.89 8.03
C CYS A 2 21.89 18.73 8.55
N GLY A 3 20.96 19.44 7.94
CA GLY A 3 19.52 19.32 8.22
C GLY A 3 18.95 17.98 7.75
N LEU A 4 19.47 16.89 8.30
CA LEU A 4 18.78 15.60 8.32
C LEU A 4 17.63 15.68 9.33
N GLY A 5 16.91 16.79 9.30
CA GLY A 5 15.66 16.93 10.01
C GLY A 5 14.62 15.98 9.45
N PHE A 6 13.62 15.66 10.25
CA PHE A 6 12.48 14.82 9.91
C PHE A 6 11.63 15.33 8.73
N GLY A 7 12.22 16.07 7.78
CA GLY A 7 11.57 16.56 6.57
C GLY A 7 10.97 15.46 5.70
N TRP A 8 11.49 14.22 5.77
CA TRP A 8 10.89 13.06 5.14
C TRP A 8 9.51 12.68 5.74
N VAL A 9 9.22 13.07 6.99
CA VAL A 9 7.91 12.87 7.62
C VAL A 9 6.84 13.73 6.94
N GLY A 10 7.19 14.98 6.57
CA GLY A 10 6.29 15.82 5.77
C GLY A 10 6.05 15.28 4.35
N TRP A 11 7.00 14.54 3.78
CA TRP A 11 6.82 13.83 2.51
C TRP A 11 5.81 12.68 2.63
N LEU A 12 5.71 12.02 3.78
CA LEU A 12 4.71 10.97 4.02
C LEU A 12 3.27 11.54 3.99
N ASP A 13 3.07 12.74 4.52
CA ASP A 13 1.79 13.44 4.43
C ASP A 13 1.45 13.86 2.99
N LEU A 14 2.46 14.32 2.23
CA LEU A 14 2.30 14.67 0.81
C LEU A 14 2.08 13.42 -0.07
N MET A 15 2.69 12.29 0.24
CA MET A 15 2.47 11.04 -0.49
C MET A 15 1.05 10.52 -0.33
N GLY A 16 0.40 10.76 0.80
CA GLY A 16 -1.02 10.44 1.01
C GLY A 16 -1.96 11.28 0.13
N LEU A 17 -1.52 12.47 -0.29
CA LEU A 17 -2.24 13.36 -1.20
C LEU A 17 -1.87 13.12 -2.67
N ALA A 18 -0.73 12.47 -2.94
CA ALA A 18 -0.32 12.16 -4.30
C ALA A 18 -1.34 11.22 -4.96
N ASN A 19 -1.60 11.44 -6.25
CA ASN A 19 -2.56 10.69 -7.07
C ASN A 19 -2.15 9.22 -7.32
N THR A 20 -1.58 8.56 -6.32
CA THR A 20 -1.18 7.16 -6.43
C THR A 20 -2.40 6.27 -6.32
N PRO A 21 -2.55 5.33 -7.25
CA PRO A 21 -3.69 4.43 -7.33
C PRO A 21 -3.63 3.26 -6.35
N ALA A 22 -3.10 3.47 -5.15
CA ALA A 22 -3.10 2.45 -4.12
C ALA A 22 -4.54 2.06 -3.77
N PRO A 23 -4.87 0.75 -3.63
CA PRO A 23 -6.21 0.30 -3.30
C PRO A 23 -6.78 0.99 -2.06
N LEU A 24 -5.95 1.18 -1.04
CA LEU A 24 -6.33 1.87 0.19
C LEU A 24 -6.61 3.35 -0.04
N ALA A 25 -5.84 4.02 -0.91
CA ALA A 25 -6.06 5.42 -1.27
C ALA A 25 -7.37 5.60 -2.04
N LEU A 26 -7.74 4.65 -2.91
CA LEU A 26 -9.02 4.68 -3.62
C LEU A 26 -10.21 4.50 -2.68
N LEU A 27 -10.11 3.56 -1.74
CA LEU A 27 -11.13 3.38 -0.71
C LEU A 27 -11.27 4.65 0.14
N SER A 28 -10.16 5.29 0.51
CA SER A 28 -10.15 6.54 1.26
C SER A 28 -10.78 7.69 0.47
N LYS A 29 -10.46 7.81 -0.82
CA LYS A 29 -11.06 8.83 -1.71
C LYS A 29 -12.56 8.59 -1.91
N GLY A 30 -12.97 7.33 -2.14
CA GLY A 30 -14.38 6.97 -2.25
C GLY A 30 -15.16 7.28 -0.96
N GLY A 31 -14.60 6.92 0.19
CA GLY A 31 -15.17 7.25 1.49
C GLY A 31 -15.24 8.77 1.74
N ALA A 32 -14.19 9.51 1.34
CA ALA A 32 -14.17 10.96 1.47
C ALA A 32 -15.22 11.66 0.61
N LEU A 33 -15.48 11.15 -0.61
CA LEU A 33 -16.57 11.65 -1.47
C LEU A 33 -17.95 11.42 -0.84
N LEU A 34 -18.20 10.23 -0.31
CA LEU A 34 -19.44 9.93 0.40
C LEU A 34 -19.61 10.82 1.64
N TRP A 35 -18.52 11.04 2.39
CA TRP A 35 -18.50 11.93 3.55
C TRP A 35 -18.80 13.38 3.17
N GLN A 36 -18.25 13.84 2.04
CA GLN A 36 -18.51 15.18 1.52
C GLN A 36 -19.98 15.36 1.11
N LEU A 37 -20.62 14.34 0.53
CA LEU A 37 -22.06 14.37 0.20
C LEU A 37 -22.94 14.50 1.45
N SER A 38 -22.46 14.05 2.62
CA SER A 38 -23.13 14.23 3.90
C SER A 38 -22.81 15.56 4.61
N GLY A 39 -22.08 16.48 3.95
CA GLY A 39 -21.70 17.78 4.50
C GLY A 39 -20.39 17.80 5.28
N GLY A 40 -19.61 16.72 5.28
CA GLY A 40 -18.32 16.61 5.96
C GLY A 40 -17.15 17.17 5.16
N SER A 41 -16.00 17.34 5.82
CA SER A 41 -14.77 17.81 5.18
C SER A 41 -14.05 16.65 4.46
N TYR A 42 -13.85 16.78 3.14
CA TYR A 42 -13.10 15.82 2.31
C TYR A 42 -11.66 15.62 2.82
N THR A 43 -10.94 16.72 3.04
CA THR A 43 -9.56 16.69 3.52
C THR A 43 -9.44 16.12 4.93
N GLY A 44 -10.37 16.48 5.82
CA GLY A 44 -10.43 15.94 7.17
C GLY A 44 -10.58 14.42 7.17
N PHE A 45 -11.45 13.87 6.32
CA PHE A 45 -11.62 12.42 6.18
C PHE A 45 -10.34 11.74 5.69
N LEU A 46 -9.67 12.29 4.66
CA LEU A 46 -8.43 11.72 4.12
C LEU A 46 -7.30 11.68 5.14
N VAL A 47 -7.15 12.72 5.97
CA VAL A 47 -6.15 12.74 7.04
C VAL A 47 -6.42 11.64 8.07
N VAL A 48 -7.67 11.48 8.50
CA VAL A 48 -8.06 10.43 9.45
C VAL A 48 -7.86 9.05 8.84
N ALA A 49 -8.32 8.82 7.61
CA ALA A 49 -8.14 7.57 6.90
C ALA A 49 -6.65 7.22 6.71
N GLY A 50 -5.82 8.20 6.39
CA GLY A 50 -4.36 8.03 6.27
C GLY A 50 -3.72 7.59 7.59
N ARG A 51 -4.09 8.22 8.71
CA ARG A 51 -3.61 7.84 10.05
C ARG A 51 -4.04 6.43 10.42
N ILE A 52 -5.30 6.08 10.19
CA ILE A 52 -5.80 4.71 10.42
C ILE A 52 -5.04 3.72 9.55
N GLY A 53 -4.84 4.00 8.26
CA GLY A 53 -4.07 3.15 7.36
C GLY A 53 -2.63 2.92 7.84
N THR A 54 -1.97 3.96 8.34
CA THR A 54 -0.62 3.85 8.92
C THR A 54 -0.62 2.98 10.19
N LEU A 55 -1.59 3.14 11.07
CA LEU A 55 -1.71 2.31 12.27
C LEU A 55 -1.97 0.84 11.93
N VAL A 56 -2.82 0.57 10.93
CA VAL A 56 -3.07 -0.78 10.42
C VAL A 56 -1.80 -1.38 9.85
N LEU A 57 -1.04 -0.64 9.02
CA LEU A 57 0.24 -1.10 8.49
C LEU A 57 1.22 -1.44 9.61
N LEU A 58 1.39 -0.56 10.59
CA LEU A 58 2.25 -0.81 11.74
C LEU A 58 1.83 -2.05 12.53
N GLY A 59 0.54 -2.22 12.78
CA GLY A 59 -0.01 -3.42 13.43
C GLY A 59 0.29 -4.70 12.67
N VAL A 60 0.12 -4.67 11.33
CA VAL A 60 0.45 -5.80 10.45
C VAL A 60 1.95 -6.09 10.47
N LEU A 61 2.81 -5.06 10.42
CA LEU A 61 4.26 -5.25 10.48
C LEU A 61 4.70 -5.85 11.81
N VAL A 62 4.17 -5.37 12.93
CA VAL A 62 4.43 -5.96 14.25
C VAL A 62 3.98 -7.41 14.29
N TRP A 63 2.78 -7.73 13.78
CA TRP A 63 2.29 -9.10 13.71
C TRP A 63 3.21 -9.99 12.85
N ILE A 64 3.70 -9.49 11.69
CA ILE A 64 4.65 -10.21 10.83
C ILE A 64 5.96 -10.47 11.58
N VAL A 65 6.49 -9.48 12.29
CA VAL A 65 7.71 -9.64 13.09
C VAL A 65 7.53 -10.72 14.15
N LEU A 66 6.44 -10.67 14.92
CA LEU A 66 6.16 -11.66 15.96
C LEU A 66 5.94 -13.06 15.37
N ARG A 67 5.33 -13.15 14.17
CA ARG A 67 4.98 -14.43 13.54
C ARG A 67 6.17 -15.10 12.83
N PHE A 68 7.12 -14.31 12.34
CA PHE A 68 8.23 -14.78 11.51
C PHE A 68 9.62 -14.41 12.08
N ALA A 69 9.71 -14.13 13.38
CA ALA A 69 10.97 -13.76 14.06
C ALA A 69 12.11 -14.74 13.76
N ASP A 70 11.81 -16.07 13.75
CA ASP A 70 12.78 -17.13 13.49
C ASP A 70 13.04 -17.38 11.99
N ARG A 71 12.39 -16.64 11.09
CA ARG A 71 12.44 -16.85 9.64
C ARG A 71 12.69 -15.52 8.92
N PRO A 72 13.94 -15.02 8.93
CA PRO A 72 14.23 -13.66 8.45
C PRO A 72 13.84 -13.43 6.99
N LEU A 73 13.99 -14.42 6.11
CA LEU A 73 13.57 -14.31 4.73
C LEU A 73 12.05 -14.17 4.57
N SER A 74 11.28 -14.94 5.34
CA SER A 74 9.82 -14.83 5.36
C SER A 74 9.37 -13.48 5.93
N LEU A 75 10.04 -12.99 6.97
CA LEU A 75 9.77 -11.69 7.57
C LEU A 75 9.95 -10.57 6.54
N VAL A 76 11.08 -10.55 5.83
CA VAL A 76 11.36 -9.53 4.81
C VAL A 76 10.37 -9.64 3.64
N ALA A 77 10.08 -10.87 3.16
CA ALA A 77 9.17 -11.10 2.05
C ALA A 77 7.72 -10.65 2.36
N TRP A 78 7.17 -11.04 3.50
CA TRP A 78 5.83 -10.64 3.91
C TRP A 78 5.76 -9.17 4.35
N GLY A 79 6.83 -8.66 4.99
CA GLY A 79 6.94 -7.25 5.37
C GLY A 79 6.95 -6.33 4.14
N SER A 80 7.75 -6.66 3.13
CA SER A 80 7.79 -5.88 1.87
C SER A 80 6.45 -5.90 1.14
N LEU A 81 5.75 -7.05 1.11
CA LEU A 81 4.40 -7.13 0.53
C LEU A 81 3.40 -6.30 1.32
N ALA A 82 3.44 -6.35 2.66
CA ALA A 82 2.56 -5.55 3.50
C ALA A 82 2.77 -4.05 3.27
N ILE A 83 4.02 -3.59 3.17
CA ILE A 83 4.35 -2.20 2.85
C ILE A 83 3.86 -1.84 1.44
N ALA A 84 4.05 -2.72 0.46
CA ALA A 84 3.61 -2.48 -0.91
C ALA A 84 2.07 -2.37 -1.01
N VAL A 85 1.32 -3.19 -0.27
CA VAL A 85 -0.16 -3.25 -0.38
C VAL A 85 -0.85 -2.22 0.50
N LEU A 86 -0.38 -2.05 1.76
CA LEU A 86 -0.99 -1.19 2.76
C LEU A 86 -0.34 0.19 2.82
N GLY A 87 0.79 0.40 2.14
CA GLY A 87 1.42 1.70 2.02
C GLY A 87 0.52 2.69 1.30
N GLN A 88 0.61 3.96 1.68
CA GLN A 88 -0.20 5.03 1.08
C GLN A 88 0.19 5.30 -0.38
N ALA A 89 1.42 4.96 -0.77
CA ALA A 89 1.96 5.11 -2.11
C ALA A 89 2.33 3.73 -2.67
N LEU A 90 1.43 3.12 -3.41
CA LEU A 90 1.72 1.88 -4.13
C LEU A 90 2.29 2.22 -5.51
N HIS A 91 3.60 2.19 -5.61
CA HIS A 91 4.23 2.26 -6.93
C HIS A 91 4.30 0.87 -7.56
N PRO A 92 4.02 0.74 -8.88
CA PRO A 92 3.99 -0.55 -9.57
C PRO A 92 5.27 -1.38 -9.40
N TRP A 93 6.42 -0.74 -9.23
CA TRP A 93 7.72 -1.42 -9.08
C TRP A 93 7.96 -2.03 -7.69
N TYR A 94 7.21 -1.69 -6.66
CA TYR A 94 7.36 -2.34 -5.34
C TYR A 94 6.83 -3.77 -5.33
N LEU A 95 5.83 -4.06 -6.15
CA LEU A 95 5.24 -5.39 -6.20
C LEU A 95 6.19 -6.46 -6.75
N PRO A 96 6.90 -6.26 -7.89
CA PRO A 96 7.88 -7.22 -8.38
C PRO A 96 8.95 -7.58 -7.35
N TRP A 97 9.44 -6.62 -6.57
CA TRP A 97 10.40 -6.88 -5.49
C TRP A 97 9.81 -7.79 -4.41
N SER A 98 8.60 -7.50 -3.96
CA SER A 98 7.92 -8.31 -2.96
C SER A 98 7.63 -9.72 -3.46
N LEU A 99 7.22 -9.87 -4.73
CA LEU A 99 6.96 -11.15 -5.37
C LEU A 99 8.23 -11.98 -5.55
N ALA A 100 9.35 -11.34 -5.94
CA ALA A 100 10.65 -11.99 -6.04
C ALA A 100 11.11 -12.56 -4.69
N LEU A 101 10.96 -11.80 -3.60
CA LEU A 101 11.27 -12.27 -2.25
C LEU A 101 10.34 -13.41 -1.82
N LEU A 102 9.05 -13.34 -2.14
CA LEU A 102 8.08 -14.40 -1.83
C LEU A 102 8.35 -15.70 -2.61
N ALA A 103 8.93 -15.62 -3.81
CA ALA A 103 9.31 -16.80 -4.58
C ALA A 103 10.42 -17.61 -3.90
N LEU A 104 11.22 -16.98 -3.03
CA LEU A 104 12.29 -17.64 -2.25
C LEU A 104 11.79 -18.26 -0.94
N VAL A 105 10.54 -18.05 -0.56
CA VAL A 105 9.96 -18.52 0.70
C VAL A 105 9.06 -19.72 0.44
N PRO A 106 9.10 -20.77 1.29
CA PRO A 106 8.17 -21.88 1.19
C PRO A 106 6.74 -21.42 1.50
N LEU A 107 5.94 -21.26 0.45
CA LEU A 107 4.54 -20.86 0.55
C LEU A 107 3.63 -22.10 0.57
N THR A 108 2.62 -22.09 1.43
CA THR A 108 1.53 -23.05 1.36
C THR A 108 0.76 -22.90 0.03
N ARG A 109 0.05 -23.95 -0.39
CA ARG A 109 -0.74 -23.91 -1.63
C ARG A 109 -1.73 -22.74 -1.65
N ARG A 110 -2.42 -22.49 -0.52
CA ARG A 110 -3.37 -21.36 -0.39
C ARG A 110 -2.67 -20.01 -0.52
N GLN A 111 -1.53 -19.83 0.14
CA GLN A 111 -0.75 -18.58 0.06
C GLN A 111 -0.28 -18.33 -1.38
N ARG A 112 0.20 -19.37 -2.06
CA ARG A 112 0.63 -19.28 -3.47
C ARG A 112 -0.50 -18.78 -4.37
N TYR A 113 -1.68 -19.40 -4.29
CA TYR A 113 -2.84 -18.93 -5.07
C TYR A 113 -3.27 -17.50 -4.70
N GLY A 114 -3.23 -17.14 -3.42
CA GLY A 114 -3.54 -15.78 -2.98
C GLY A 114 -2.56 -14.74 -3.56
N VAL A 115 -1.26 -15.01 -3.50
CA VAL A 115 -0.22 -14.13 -4.05
C VAL A 115 -0.34 -14.01 -5.56
N PHE A 116 -0.56 -15.12 -6.28
CA PHE A 116 -0.76 -15.09 -7.73
C PHE A 116 -2.04 -14.34 -8.13
N GLY A 117 -3.15 -14.62 -7.47
CA GLY A 117 -4.42 -13.92 -7.72
C GLY A 117 -4.29 -12.42 -7.48
N PHE A 118 -3.63 -12.02 -6.40
CA PHE A 118 -3.34 -10.62 -6.13
C PHE A 118 -2.44 -10.00 -7.21
N ALA A 119 -1.37 -10.68 -7.62
CA ALA A 119 -0.47 -10.18 -8.66
C ALA A 119 -1.20 -9.95 -9.99
N ILE A 120 -2.05 -10.90 -10.41
CA ILE A 120 -2.88 -10.78 -11.63
C ILE A 120 -3.84 -9.60 -11.50
N ALA A 121 -4.59 -9.52 -10.41
CA ALA A 121 -5.52 -8.42 -10.17
C ALA A 121 -4.83 -7.05 -10.19
N PHE A 122 -3.63 -6.97 -9.63
CA PHE A 122 -2.83 -5.76 -9.65
C PHE A 122 -2.34 -5.40 -11.05
N CYS A 123 -1.88 -6.36 -11.85
CA CYS A 123 -1.49 -6.13 -13.24
C CYS A 123 -2.65 -5.63 -14.09
N VAL A 124 -3.82 -6.26 -13.95
CA VAL A 124 -5.06 -5.84 -14.63
C VAL A 124 -5.43 -4.42 -14.23
N TRP A 125 -5.39 -4.12 -12.93
CA TRP A 125 -5.66 -2.79 -12.40
C TRP A 125 -4.71 -1.73 -12.97
N ASN A 126 -3.40 -2.01 -13.00
CA ASN A 126 -2.40 -1.09 -13.58
C ASN A 126 -2.64 -0.86 -15.08
N ALA A 127 -2.91 -1.93 -15.83
CA ALA A 127 -3.21 -1.82 -17.26
C ALA A 127 -4.45 -0.95 -17.50
N PHE A 128 -5.50 -1.17 -16.69
CA PHE A 128 -6.74 -0.38 -16.76
C PHE A 128 -6.49 1.10 -16.46
N GLN A 129 -5.73 1.40 -15.41
CA GLN A 129 -5.36 2.78 -15.08
C GLN A 129 -4.56 3.46 -16.18
N THR A 130 -3.54 2.78 -16.70
CA THR A 130 -2.72 3.33 -17.79
C THR A 130 -3.58 3.62 -19.02
N ALA A 131 -4.53 2.74 -19.35
CA ALA A 131 -5.45 2.95 -20.47
C ALA A 131 -6.35 4.18 -20.25
N ILE A 132 -6.85 4.41 -19.02
CA ILE A 132 -7.71 5.57 -18.74
C ILE A 132 -6.91 6.88 -18.76
N TRP A 133 -5.69 6.90 -18.18
CA TRP A 133 -4.91 8.14 -18.06
C TRP A 133 -4.24 8.56 -19.38
N HIS A 134 -3.88 7.62 -20.25
CA HIS A 134 -3.27 7.87 -21.55
C HIS A 134 -4.27 7.81 -22.71
N GLY A 135 -5.48 7.40 -22.48
CA GLY A 135 -6.54 7.28 -23.51
C GLY A 135 -7.43 8.52 -23.65
N VAL A 136 -7.17 9.58 -22.88
CA VAL A 136 -7.87 10.87 -23.02
C VAL A 136 -6.96 11.80 -23.81
N PRO A 137 -7.25 12.10 -25.08
CA PRO A 137 -6.53 13.11 -25.89
C PRO A 137 -6.72 14.53 -25.31
#